data_d39d77986b1b3ed5c22e035226521b33
#
_entry.id   d39d77986b1b3ed5c22e035226521b33
#
_cell.length_a   1.000
_cell.length_b   1.000
_cell.length_c   1.000
_cell.angle_alpha   90.00
_cell.angle_beta   90.00
_cell.angle_gamma   90.00
#
_symmetry.space_group_name_H-M   'P 1'
#
loop_
_entity.id
_entity.type
_entity.pdbx_description
1 polymer ?
#
loop_
_entity_poly.entity_id
_entity_poly.type
_entity_poly.pdbx_seq_one_letter_code
_entity_poly.pdbx_strand_id
1 'polypeptide(L)'
;MKTTEFRHNKFSEEAMPAFGMGTGRVRASWHLPGFKKRLLILGTGELAVDLCHVIRSQNWGLFHIVGFLDEKAERVGKRLVNPKIIGTYDQLTQIVEQHHVDTIVVCMEDRRLFLPVQSLLDFKAMGLNILDGHHLLEEASGRLSIDSLRPSALIFSTGFRRRLGALVSKRLFDAVVSAVSLVLLIPFFALIAALIRVDSPGPVFYRQVRVGLRGRPYMIWKFRSMRQDAEKSGPQWAQANDSRVSRVGWWLRKTRIDELPQLVNVLKGEMSLVGPRPERPVFVEELRKAIPYYDLRHTVRPGVTGWAQVRFRYGASQEDAHSKLQYDLYYLKNLSFILDMKILIRTIRVVMLGEGAH
;
A
#
# COMPACT_ATOMS: atom_id res chain seq x y z
N MET A 1 -37.31 6.05 -49.77
CA MET A 1 -36.84 4.70 -50.21
C MET A 1 -35.53 4.90 -50.93
N LYS A 2 -34.40 4.68 -50.25
CA LYS A 2 -33.09 4.47 -50.88
C LYS A 2 -32.39 3.43 -50.03
N THR A 3 -32.29 2.23 -50.57
CA THR A 3 -31.58 1.07 -50.12
C THR A 3 -30.09 1.29 -50.26
N THR A 4 -29.34 1.19 -49.16
CA THR A 4 -27.88 1.26 -49.17
C THR A 4 -27.31 -0.14 -49.18
N GLU A 5 -26.69 -0.50 -50.29
CA GLU A 5 -26.00 -1.78 -50.53
C GLU A 5 -24.78 -1.92 -49.60
N PHE A 6 -24.72 -3.00 -48.85
CA PHE A 6 -23.49 -3.44 -48.17
C PHE A 6 -22.52 -4.06 -49.16
N ARG A 7 -21.40 -3.39 -49.43
CA ARG A 7 -20.29 -3.97 -50.18
C ARG A 7 -19.58 -5.02 -49.34
N HIS A 8 -19.66 -6.26 -49.78
CA HIS A 8 -18.78 -7.35 -49.35
C HIS A 8 -17.34 -7.04 -49.82
N ASN A 9 -16.44 -6.80 -48.87
CA ASN A 9 -15.00 -6.71 -49.10
C ASN A 9 -14.44 -8.14 -49.04
N LYS A 10 -14.01 -8.65 -50.20
CA LYS A 10 -13.28 -9.91 -50.33
C LYS A 10 -11.91 -9.75 -49.67
N PHE A 11 -11.70 -10.45 -48.55
CA PHE A 11 -10.35 -10.70 -48.05
C PHE A 11 -9.69 -11.72 -49.00
N SER A 12 -8.64 -11.29 -49.69
CA SER A 12 -7.72 -12.15 -50.44
C SER A 12 -7.01 -13.07 -49.44
N GLU A 13 -7.09 -14.36 -49.68
CA GLU A 13 -6.24 -15.39 -49.09
C GLU A 13 -4.80 -15.19 -49.57
N GLU A 14 -4.01 -14.40 -48.81
CA GLU A 14 -2.54 -14.49 -48.94
C GLU A 14 -2.06 -15.57 -47.95
N ALA A 15 -1.42 -16.58 -48.53
CA ALA A 15 -0.88 -17.74 -47.85
C ALA A 15 0.06 -17.31 -46.70
N MET A 16 -0.28 -17.69 -45.45
CA MET A 16 0.62 -17.62 -44.32
C MET A 16 1.89 -18.41 -44.61
N PRO A 17 3.10 -17.85 -44.39
CA PRO A 17 4.32 -18.63 -44.41
C PRO A 17 4.25 -19.67 -43.27
N ALA A 18 4.53 -20.92 -43.62
CA ALA A 18 4.62 -22.03 -42.68
C ALA A 18 5.70 -21.71 -41.62
N PHE A 19 5.30 -21.37 -40.44
CA PHE A 19 6.19 -21.23 -39.29
C PHE A 19 6.74 -22.61 -38.96
N GLY A 20 8.04 -22.78 -39.10
CA GLY A 20 8.76 -23.97 -38.69
C GLY A 20 8.53 -24.17 -37.17
N MET A 21 7.83 -25.25 -36.84
CA MET A 21 7.72 -25.73 -35.48
C MET A 21 9.11 -26.16 -34.97
N GLY A 22 9.86 -25.21 -34.44
CA GLY A 22 10.98 -25.52 -33.57
C GLY A 22 10.38 -26.17 -32.29
N THR A 23 10.63 -27.48 -32.15
CA THR A 23 10.21 -28.29 -31.03
C THR A 23 10.99 -27.94 -29.74
N GLY A 24 11.02 -26.66 -29.39
CA GLY A 24 11.45 -26.19 -28.07
C GLY A 24 10.33 -26.35 -27.10
N ARG A 25 10.25 -27.48 -26.37
CA ARG A 25 9.37 -27.68 -25.24
C ARG A 25 9.69 -26.63 -24.19
N VAL A 26 8.91 -25.55 -24.14
CA VAL A 26 8.84 -24.71 -22.94
C VAL A 26 8.21 -25.58 -21.85
N ARG A 27 9.06 -26.15 -21.01
CA ARG A 27 8.62 -26.93 -19.84
C ARG A 27 7.87 -25.99 -18.92
N ALA A 28 6.58 -26.22 -18.73
CA ALA A 28 5.86 -25.72 -17.56
C ALA A 28 6.64 -26.21 -16.33
N SER A 29 7.39 -25.29 -15.71
CA SER A 29 8.21 -25.62 -14.55
C SER A 29 7.27 -25.83 -13.37
N TRP A 30 7.07 -27.09 -12.99
CA TRP A 30 6.43 -27.49 -11.75
C TRP A 30 7.28 -26.95 -10.60
N HIS A 31 6.70 -26.05 -9.80
CA HIS A 31 7.45 -25.32 -8.78
C HIS A 31 7.77 -26.22 -7.59
N LEU A 32 9.03 -26.60 -7.47
CA LEU A 32 9.59 -27.03 -6.20
C LEU A 32 9.81 -25.80 -5.30
N PRO A 33 9.42 -25.83 -4.02
CA PRO A 33 9.70 -24.73 -3.10
C PRO A 33 11.21 -24.54 -2.98
N GLY A 34 11.71 -23.35 -3.39
CA GLY A 34 13.14 -22.98 -3.31
C GLY A 34 13.73 -22.32 -4.57
N PHE A 35 13.11 -22.43 -5.73
CA PHE A 35 13.62 -21.79 -6.95
C PHE A 35 13.05 -20.38 -7.16
N LYS A 36 13.95 -19.39 -7.30
CA LYS A 36 13.58 -18.01 -7.67
C LYS A 36 13.06 -17.99 -9.10
N LYS A 37 11.89 -17.39 -9.33
CA LYS A 37 11.34 -17.17 -10.66
C LYS A 37 12.21 -16.18 -11.44
N ARG A 38 12.56 -16.51 -12.67
CA ARG A 38 13.33 -15.64 -13.55
C ARG A 38 12.44 -14.58 -14.14
N LEU A 39 12.71 -13.31 -13.79
CA LEU A 39 11.91 -12.13 -14.12
C LEU A 39 12.60 -11.33 -15.21
N LEU A 40 11.93 -11.09 -16.32
CA LEU A 40 12.34 -10.18 -17.38
C LEU A 40 11.48 -8.92 -17.34
N ILE A 41 12.10 -7.74 -17.37
CA ILE A 41 11.39 -6.45 -17.30
C ILE A 41 11.40 -5.78 -18.69
N LEU A 42 10.21 -5.50 -19.23
CA LEU A 42 10.04 -4.72 -20.44
C LEU A 42 9.88 -3.25 -20.09
N GLY A 43 10.86 -2.45 -20.48
CA GLY A 43 10.92 -1.02 -20.17
C GLY A 43 12.07 -0.67 -19.23
N THR A 44 12.55 0.56 -19.34
CA THR A 44 13.72 1.11 -18.64
C THR A 44 13.42 2.46 -17.97
N GLY A 45 12.13 2.85 -17.88
CA GLY A 45 11.66 4.05 -17.20
C GLY A 45 11.72 3.93 -15.67
N GLU A 46 11.27 4.99 -14.98
CA GLU A 46 11.28 5.08 -13.51
C GLU A 46 10.56 3.89 -12.85
N LEU A 47 9.43 3.45 -13.40
CA LEU A 47 8.69 2.30 -12.89
C LEU A 47 9.55 1.03 -12.82
N ALA A 48 10.36 0.78 -13.86
CA ALA A 48 11.23 -0.40 -13.92
C ALA A 48 12.36 -0.32 -12.88
N VAL A 49 12.91 0.88 -12.68
CA VAL A 49 13.95 1.16 -11.67
C VAL A 49 13.39 0.97 -10.28
N ASP A 50 12.25 1.58 -9.97
CA ASP A 50 11.59 1.49 -8.67
C ASP A 50 11.22 0.04 -8.32
N LEU A 51 10.68 -0.69 -9.29
CA LEU A 51 10.36 -2.11 -9.11
C LEU A 51 11.62 -2.92 -8.76
N CYS A 52 12.73 -2.68 -9.47
CA CYS A 52 13.99 -3.35 -9.21
C CYS A 52 14.51 -3.05 -7.79
N HIS A 53 14.45 -1.79 -7.35
CA HIS A 53 14.85 -1.38 -6.01
C HIS A 53 13.97 -2.06 -4.93
N VAL A 54 12.65 -2.08 -5.13
CA VAL A 54 11.72 -2.70 -4.17
C VAL A 54 11.91 -4.20 -4.07
N ILE A 55 12.05 -4.92 -5.19
CA ILE A 55 12.29 -6.38 -5.20
C ILE A 55 13.57 -6.71 -4.43
N ARG A 56 14.61 -5.88 -4.53
CA ARG A 56 15.89 -6.11 -3.86
C ARG A 56 15.88 -5.74 -2.38
N SER A 57 15.36 -4.55 -2.05
CA SER A 57 15.40 -4.02 -0.69
C SER A 57 14.51 -4.81 0.27
N GLN A 58 13.40 -5.32 -0.21
CA GLN A 58 12.45 -6.09 0.61
C GLN A 58 12.75 -7.59 0.66
N ASN A 59 13.88 -8.01 0.10
CA ASN A 59 14.29 -9.42 0.03
C ASN A 59 13.14 -10.31 -0.50
N TRP A 60 12.45 -9.82 -1.54
CA TRP A 60 11.40 -10.54 -2.24
C TRP A 60 12.06 -11.72 -2.99
N GLY A 61 12.55 -12.69 -2.19
CA GLY A 61 13.34 -13.82 -2.62
C GLY A 61 12.69 -14.74 -3.65
N LEU A 62 11.47 -14.38 -4.09
CA LEU A 62 10.71 -15.09 -5.10
C LEU A 62 11.21 -14.85 -6.53
N PHE A 63 11.92 -13.73 -6.78
CA PHE A 63 12.32 -13.33 -8.13
C PHE A 63 13.83 -13.16 -8.27
N HIS A 64 14.35 -13.62 -9.42
CA HIS A 64 15.67 -13.30 -9.93
C HIS A 64 15.50 -12.46 -11.20
N ILE A 65 15.89 -11.19 -11.16
CA ILE A 65 15.77 -10.29 -12.31
C ILE A 65 16.86 -10.64 -13.29
N VAL A 66 16.48 -11.13 -14.47
CA VAL A 66 17.38 -11.53 -15.56
C VAL A 66 17.97 -10.31 -16.26
N GLY A 67 17.13 -9.33 -16.59
CA GLY A 67 17.53 -8.11 -17.28
C GLY A 67 16.35 -7.23 -17.64
N PHE A 68 16.71 -6.14 -18.33
CA PHE A 68 15.74 -5.21 -18.91
C PHE A 68 15.79 -5.30 -20.43
N LEU A 69 14.64 -5.08 -21.09
CA LEU A 69 14.57 -4.78 -22.51
C LEU A 69 14.22 -3.31 -22.73
N ASP A 70 14.83 -2.71 -23.74
CA ASP A 70 14.58 -1.32 -24.15
C ASP A 70 14.14 -1.28 -25.62
N GLU A 71 13.52 -0.20 -26.04
CA GLU A 71 13.21 0.07 -27.44
C GLU A 71 14.50 0.32 -28.25
N LYS A 72 15.48 1.02 -27.65
CA LYS A 72 16.66 1.54 -28.32
C LYS A 72 17.84 0.59 -28.19
N ALA A 73 18.32 0.07 -29.33
CA ALA A 73 19.48 -0.81 -29.40
C ALA A 73 20.77 -0.17 -28.81
N GLU A 74 20.90 1.16 -28.88
CA GLU A 74 22.02 1.92 -28.32
C GLU A 74 22.14 1.81 -26.80
N ARG A 75 21.07 1.40 -26.11
CA ARG A 75 21.03 1.23 -24.67
C ARG A 75 21.40 -0.18 -24.21
N VAL A 76 21.44 -1.15 -25.14
CA VAL A 76 21.82 -2.53 -24.83
C VAL A 76 23.24 -2.58 -24.26
N GLY A 77 23.42 -3.33 -23.18
CA GLY A 77 24.68 -3.42 -22.46
C GLY A 77 24.88 -2.34 -21.38
N LYS A 78 24.15 -1.22 -21.44
CA LYS A 78 24.22 -0.18 -20.40
C LYS A 78 23.57 -0.66 -19.10
N ARG A 79 24.14 -0.21 -17.98
CA ARG A 79 23.56 -0.44 -16.64
C ARG A 79 22.57 0.67 -16.32
N LEU A 80 21.33 0.31 -16.12
CA LEU A 80 20.31 1.21 -15.57
C LEU A 80 20.34 1.15 -14.04
N VAL A 81 20.19 -0.06 -13.55
CA VAL A 81 20.42 -0.54 -12.18
C VAL A 81 21.23 -1.84 -12.36
N ASN A 82 21.34 -2.73 -11.44
CA ASN A 82 21.76 -4.10 -11.71
C ASN A 82 20.49 -4.97 -11.80
N PRO A 83 20.24 -5.82 -12.83
CA PRO A 83 21.08 -6.14 -13.97
C PRO A 83 21.09 -5.06 -15.06
N LYS A 84 21.82 -5.31 -16.16
CA LYS A 84 21.91 -4.44 -17.34
C LYS A 84 20.75 -4.64 -18.31
N ILE A 85 20.63 -3.76 -19.29
CA ILE A 85 19.77 -3.93 -20.46
C ILE A 85 20.39 -5.02 -21.34
N ILE A 86 19.65 -6.10 -21.61
CA ILE A 86 20.17 -7.30 -22.27
C ILE A 86 19.74 -7.42 -23.73
N GLY A 87 18.78 -6.61 -24.18
CA GLY A 87 18.31 -6.60 -25.57
C GLY A 87 17.19 -5.62 -25.84
N THR A 88 16.66 -5.69 -27.05
CA THR A 88 15.50 -4.90 -27.52
C THR A 88 14.21 -5.71 -27.48
N TYR A 89 13.07 -5.03 -27.66
CA TYR A 89 11.75 -5.71 -27.68
C TYR A 89 11.63 -6.72 -28.83
N ASP A 90 12.28 -6.47 -29.98
CA ASP A 90 12.28 -7.38 -31.14
C ASP A 90 12.97 -8.71 -30.81
N GLN A 91 13.90 -8.71 -29.87
CA GLN A 91 14.64 -9.88 -29.41
C GLN A 91 13.94 -10.63 -28.29
N LEU A 92 12.71 -10.22 -27.90
CA LEU A 92 11.97 -10.76 -26.76
C LEU A 92 11.91 -12.29 -26.79
N THR A 93 11.52 -12.88 -27.92
CA THR A 93 11.36 -14.34 -28.05
C THR A 93 12.67 -15.07 -27.80
N GLN A 94 13.75 -14.64 -28.43
CA GLN A 94 15.08 -15.23 -28.30
C GLN A 94 15.56 -15.13 -26.82
N ILE A 95 15.37 -13.98 -26.19
CA ILE A 95 15.84 -13.74 -24.81
C ILE A 95 15.03 -14.58 -23.80
N VAL A 96 13.71 -14.71 -23.98
CA VAL A 96 12.85 -15.54 -23.13
C VAL A 96 13.31 -17.00 -23.16
N GLU A 97 13.60 -17.54 -24.34
CA GLU A 97 14.09 -18.91 -24.50
C GLU A 97 15.51 -19.08 -23.94
N GLN A 98 16.44 -18.20 -24.32
CA GLN A 98 17.84 -18.28 -23.91
C GLN A 98 18.02 -18.20 -22.39
N HIS A 99 17.24 -17.34 -21.72
CA HIS A 99 17.34 -17.14 -20.28
C HIS A 99 16.32 -17.94 -19.47
N HIS A 100 15.47 -18.76 -20.12
CA HIS A 100 14.41 -19.54 -19.48
C HIS A 100 13.54 -18.67 -18.54
N VAL A 101 13.00 -17.59 -19.08
CA VAL A 101 12.19 -16.63 -18.32
C VAL A 101 10.88 -17.26 -17.86
N ASP A 102 10.53 -17.10 -16.58
CA ASP A 102 9.28 -17.60 -16.00
C ASP A 102 8.19 -16.52 -15.95
N THR A 103 8.62 -15.25 -15.85
CA THR A 103 7.71 -14.12 -15.67
C THR A 103 8.20 -12.91 -16.45
N ILE A 104 7.32 -12.29 -17.20
CA ILE A 104 7.56 -11.02 -17.91
C ILE A 104 6.77 -9.93 -17.17
N VAL A 105 7.44 -8.81 -16.89
CA VAL A 105 6.80 -7.63 -16.28
C VAL A 105 6.85 -6.46 -17.23
N VAL A 106 5.70 -5.89 -17.53
CA VAL A 106 5.56 -4.76 -18.45
C VAL A 106 5.63 -3.45 -17.67
N CYS A 107 6.77 -2.76 -17.78
CA CYS A 107 7.04 -1.45 -17.16
C CYS A 107 7.17 -0.32 -18.19
N MET A 108 6.60 -0.50 -19.39
CA MET A 108 6.63 0.49 -20.46
C MET A 108 5.69 1.65 -20.15
N GLU A 109 6.14 2.89 -20.35
CA GLU A 109 5.33 4.10 -20.20
C GLU A 109 4.33 4.27 -21.35
N ASP A 110 4.79 4.10 -22.60
CA ASP A 110 3.93 4.07 -23.77
C ASP A 110 3.78 2.64 -24.30
N ARG A 111 2.59 2.08 -24.07
CA ARG A 111 2.24 0.72 -24.49
C ARG A 111 1.64 0.68 -25.90
N ARG A 112 1.27 1.84 -26.47
CA ARG A 112 0.50 1.89 -27.73
C ARG A 112 1.36 1.59 -28.95
N LEU A 113 2.60 2.06 -28.95
CA LEU A 113 3.49 1.97 -30.11
C LEU A 113 4.43 0.76 -30.06
N PHE A 114 4.88 0.34 -28.88
CA PHE A 114 6.04 -0.56 -28.75
C PHE A 114 5.76 -1.87 -28.02
N LEU A 115 4.52 -2.08 -27.52
CA LEU A 115 4.20 -3.32 -26.82
C LEU A 115 4.19 -4.48 -27.82
N PRO A 116 5.05 -5.52 -27.67
CA PRO A 116 5.06 -6.69 -28.55
C PRO A 116 3.86 -7.60 -28.25
N VAL A 117 2.66 -7.14 -28.62
CA VAL A 117 1.37 -7.74 -28.23
C VAL A 117 1.30 -9.20 -28.65
N GLN A 118 1.66 -9.53 -29.90
CA GLN A 118 1.56 -10.90 -30.40
C GLN A 118 2.45 -11.85 -29.60
N SER A 119 3.73 -11.51 -29.43
CA SER A 119 4.68 -12.33 -28.67
C SER A 119 4.23 -12.52 -27.22
N LEU A 120 3.68 -11.47 -26.57
CA LEU A 120 3.15 -11.58 -25.21
C LEU A 120 1.92 -12.48 -25.14
N LEU A 121 1.02 -12.45 -26.14
CA LEU A 121 -0.13 -13.34 -26.19
C LEU A 121 0.32 -14.80 -26.38
N ASP A 122 1.27 -15.04 -27.25
CA ASP A 122 1.82 -16.38 -27.50
C ASP A 122 2.48 -16.94 -26.21
N PHE A 123 3.30 -16.16 -25.53
CA PHE A 123 3.88 -16.55 -24.24
C PHE A 123 2.82 -16.80 -23.17
N LYS A 124 1.78 -15.97 -23.12
CA LYS A 124 0.66 -16.18 -22.19
C LYS A 124 -0.07 -17.50 -22.48
N ALA A 125 -0.30 -17.81 -23.74
CA ALA A 125 -0.89 -19.08 -24.17
C ALA A 125 0.00 -20.29 -23.83
N MET A 126 1.33 -20.11 -23.85
CA MET A 126 2.33 -21.11 -23.44
C MET A 126 2.44 -21.24 -21.90
N GLY A 127 1.73 -20.42 -21.11
CA GLY A 127 1.70 -20.48 -19.64
C GLY A 127 2.73 -19.61 -18.94
N LEU A 128 3.44 -18.70 -19.64
CA LEU A 128 4.28 -17.71 -18.97
C LEU A 128 3.42 -16.71 -18.21
N ASN A 129 3.93 -16.28 -17.05
CA ASN A 129 3.27 -15.27 -16.26
C ASN A 129 3.61 -13.87 -16.77
N ILE A 130 2.59 -13.10 -17.19
CA ILE A 130 2.76 -11.73 -17.67
C ILE A 130 2.06 -10.81 -16.69
N LEU A 131 2.83 -9.89 -16.08
CA LEU A 131 2.38 -8.99 -15.05
C LEU A 131 2.50 -7.54 -15.48
N ASP A 132 1.62 -6.72 -14.97
CA ASP A 132 1.73 -5.27 -15.06
C ASP A 132 2.72 -4.75 -14.01
N GLY A 133 3.64 -3.87 -14.42
CA GLY A 133 4.68 -3.34 -13.54
C GLY A 133 4.13 -2.52 -12.37
N HIS A 134 3.08 -1.74 -12.59
CA HIS A 134 2.43 -0.98 -11.50
C HIS A 134 1.80 -1.93 -10.48
N HIS A 135 1.12 -2.99 -10.94
CA HIS A 135 0.51 -3.97 -10.06
C HIS A 135 1.55 -4.70 -9.21
N LEU A 136 2.65 -5.14 -9.84
CA LEU A 136 3.73 -5.83 -9.13
C LEU A 136 4.45 -4.91 -8.14
N LEU A 137 4.67 -3.63 -8.50
CA LEU A 137 5.26 -2.63 -7.61
C LEU A 137 4.35 -2.38 -6.39
N GLU A 138 3.04 -2.30 -6.62
CA GLU A 138 2.05 -2.15 -5.54
C GLU A 138 2.08 -3.34 -4.58
N GLU A 139 2.06 -4.58 -5.09
CA GLU A 139 2.15 -5.78 -4.24
C GLU A 139 3.48 -5.83 -3.47
N ALA A 140 4.58 -5.55 -4.14
CA ALA A 140 5.90 -5.62 -3.54
C ALA A 140 6.12 -4.54 -2.48
N SER A 141 5.75 -3.29 -2.77
CA SER A 141 5.93 -2.17 -1.85
C SER A 141 4.88 -2.11 -0.75
N GLY A 142 3.69 -2.65 -1.00
CA GLY A 142 2.52 -2.50 -0.14
C GLY A 142 1.99 -1.07 -0.09
N ARG A 143 2.22 -0.28 -1.13
CA ARG A 143 1.76 1.11 -1.29
C ARG A 143 1.24 1.34 -2.70
N LEU A 144 0.28 2.24 -2.84
CA LEU A 144 -0.28 2.67 -4.12
C LEU A 144 0.36 4.01 -4.51
N SER A 145 1.17 4.03 -5.57
CA SER A 145 1.84 5.26 -6.02
C SER A 145 0.80 6.28 -6.52
N ILE A 146 0.67 7.42 -5.82
CA ILE A 146 -0.30 8.46 -6.16
C ILE A 146 0.15 9.25 -7.38
N ASP A 147 1.46 9.45 -7.54
CA ASP A 147 2.04 10.31 -8.57
C ASP A 147 1.85 9.75 -9.98
N SER A 148 1.84 8.42 -10.11
CA SER A 148 1.59 7.70 -11.36
C SER A 148 0.13 7.32 -11.59
N LEU A 149 -0.78 7.62 -10.63
CA LEU A 149 -2.18 7.24 -10.70
C LEU A 149 -2.97 8.13 -11.67
N ARG A 150 -3.42 7.52 -12.77
CA ARG A 150 -4.49 8.13 -13.58
C ARG A 150 -5.84 7.90 -12.90
N PRO A 151 -6.78 8.86 -12.91
CA PRO A 151 -8.13 8.68 -12.33
C PRO A 151 -8.82 7.41 -12.85
N SER A 152 -8.65 7.10 -14.13
CA SER A 152 -9.17 5.87 -14.75
C SER A 152 -8.61 4.60 -14.11
N ALA A 153 -7.34 4.60 -13.71
CA ALA A 153 -6.75 3.43 -13.05
C ALA A 153 -7.38 3.17 -11.67
N LEU A 154 -7.76 4.21 -10.92
CA LEU A 154 -8.50 4.06 -9.66
C LEU A 154 -9.94 3.56 -9.90
N ILE A 155 -10.63 4.11 -10.90
CA ILE A 155 -12.03 3.77 -11.21
C ILE A 155 -12.16 2.32 -11.69
N PHE A 156 -11.27 1.89 -12.59
CA PHE A 156 -11.33 0.58 -13.23
C PHE A 156 -10.46 -0.49 -12.56
N SER A 157 -9.68 -0.12 -11.52
CA SER A 157 -8.85 -1.10 -10.82
C SER A 157 -9.70 -2.15 -10.10
N THR A 158 -9.19 -3.38 -10.07
CA THR A 158 -9.73 -4.41 -9.19
C THR A 158 -9.40 -4.07 -7.75
N GLY A 159 -10.37 -4.14 -6.87
CA GLY A 159 -10.22 -3.77 -5.46
C GLY A 159 -11.30 -2.79 -5.02
N PHE A 160 -11.10 -2.12 -3.90
CA PHE A 160 -12.07 -1.20 -3.27
C PHE A 160 -13.47 -1.80 -3.04
N ARG A 161 -13.60 -3.14 -3.19
CA ARG A 161 -14.88 -3.84 -3.03
C ARG A 161 -15.22 -3.98 -1.55
N ARG A 162 -16.38 -3.46 -1.18
CA ARG A 162 -16.92 -3.56 0.17
C ARG A 162 -18.05 -4.58 0.20
N ARG A 163 -17.74 -5.81 0.55
CA ARG A 163 -18.75 -6.83 0.80
C ARG A 163 -19.42 -6.53 2.14
N LEU A 164 -20.73 -6.35 2.17
CA LEU A 164 -21.48 -6.04 3.40
C LEU A 164 -21.17 -7.04 4.51
N GLY A 165 -21.13 -8.33 4.23
CA GLY A 165 -20.78 -9.36 5.21
C GLY A 165 -19.39 -9.16 5.84
N ALA A 166 -18.39 -8.77 5.03
CA ALA A 166 -17.05 -8.49 5.54
C ALA A 166 -17.01 -7.23 6.43
N LEU A 167 -17.82 -6.22 6.11
CA LEU A 167 -17.93 -5.01 6.95
C LEU A 167 -18.63 -5.30 8.28
N VAL A 168 -19.67 -6.15 8.27
CA VAL A 168 -20.39 -6.55 9.48
C VAL A 168 -19.52 -7.43 10.37
N SER A 169 -18.85 -8.45 9.80
CA SER A 169 -17.94 -9.32 10.57
C SER A 169 -16.76 -8.55 11.14
N LYS A 170 -16.17 -7.61 10.38
CA LYS A 170 -15.15 -6.70 10.91
C LYS A 170 -15.69 -5.86 12.09
N ARG A 171 -16.88 -5.30 11.95
CA ARG A 171 -17.48 -4.48 13.00
C ARG A 171 -17.74 -5.28 14.27
N LEU A 172 -18.24 -6.50 14.15
CA LEU A 172 -18.47 -7.40 15.28
C LEU A 172 -17.13 -7.75 15.96
N PHE A 173 -16.13 -8.11 15.18
CA PHE A 173 -14.79 -8.39 15.70
C PHE A 173 -14.21 -7.18 16.45
N ASP A 174 -14.24 -5.98 15.85
CA ASP A 174 -13.78 -4.74 16.48
C ASP A 174 -14.49 -4.49 17.81
N ALA A 175 -15.82 -4.68 17.87
CA ALA A 175 -16.62 -4.43 19.08
C ALA A 175 -16.29 -5.46 20.18
N VAL A 176 -16.25 -6.74 19.84
CA VAL A 176 -15.96 -7.82 20.80
C VAL A 176 -14.55 -7.67 21.38
N VAL A 177 -13.54 -7.50 20.52
CA VAL A 177 -12.15 -7.33 20.96
C VAL A 177 -12.01 -6.09 21.84
N SER A 178 -12.62 -4.97 21.45
CA SER A 178 -12.55 -3.73 22.23
C SER A 178 -13.27 -3.85 23.59
N ALA A 179 -14.43 -4.51 23.62
CA ALA A 179 -15.17 -4.73 24.88
C ALA A 179 -14.38 -5.60 25.85
N VAL A 180 -13.88 -6.75 25.37
CA VAL A 180 -13.05 -7.65 26.19
C VAL A 180 -11.79 -6.94 26.67
N SER A 181 -11.09 -6.24 25.77
CA SER A 181 -9.88 -5.50 26.15
C SER A 181 -10.16 -4.41 27.18
N LEU A 182 -11.24 -3.65 27.05
CA LEU A 182 -11.59 -2.61 28.04
C LEU A 182 -11.86 -3.21 29.41
N VAL A 183 -12.60 -4.32 29.50
CA VAL A 183 -12.87 -5.01 30.78
C VAL A 183 -11.58 -5.47 31.43
N LEU A 184 -10.70 -6.13 30.67
CA LEU A 184 -9.42 -6.63 31.18
C LEU A 184 -8.46 -5.50 31.60
N LEU A 185 -8.55 -4.34 30.93
CA LEU A 185 -7.69 -3.19 31.20
C LEU A 185 -8.20 -2.26 32.31
N ILE A 186 -9.39 -2.48 32.90
CA ILE A 186 -9.93 -1.64 33.98
C ILE A 186 -8.90 -1.41 35.09
N PRO A 187 -8.31 -2.44 35.74
CA PRO A 187 -7.36 -2.24 36.82
C PRO A 187 -6.12 -1.48 36.38
N PHE A 188 -5.66 -1.75 35.15
CA PHE A 188 -4.53 -1.06 34.56
C PHE A 188 -4.85 0.43 34.28
N PHE A 189 -6.04 0.74 33.80
CA PHE A 189 -6.50 2.12 33.61
C PHE A 189 -6.56 2.90 34.91
N ALA A 190 -7.00 2.27 35.99
CA ALA A 190 -7.00 2.90 37.31
C ALA A 190 -5.56 3.25 37.79
N LEU A 191 -4.62 2.34 37.59
CA LEU A 191 -3.20 2.58 37.87
C LEU A 191 -2.64 3.76 37.05
N ILE A 192 -2.86 3.74 35.71
CA ILE A 192 -2.40 4.82 34.83
C ILE A 192 -3.05 6.17 35.22
N ALA A 193 -4.33 6.16 35.57
CA ALA A 193 -5.03 7.37 36.03
C ALA A 193 -4.40 7.96 37.31
N ALA A 194 -4.03 7.11 38.26
CA ALA A 194 -3.32 7.53 39.48
C ALA A 194 -1.95 8.13 39.13
N LEU A 195 -1.15 7.45 38.28
CA LEU A 195 0.17 7.95 37.86
C LEU A 195 0.07 9.31 37.14
N ILE A 196 -0.89 9.52 36.25
CA ILE A 196 -1.10 10.79 35.56
C ILE A 196 -1.48 11.90 36.57
N ARG A 197 -2.28 11.60 37.58
CA ARG A 197 -2.67 12.58 38.60
C ARG A 197 -1.53 13.00 39.49
N VAL A 198 -0.64 12.07 39.83
CA VAL A 198 0.57 12.36 40.64
C VAL A 198 1.60 13.16 39.81
N ASP A 199 1.75 12.86 38.53
CA ASP A 199 2.74 13.50 37.63
C ASP A 199 2.41 14.97 37.31
N SER A 200 1.10 15.27 37.15
CA SER A 200 0.67 16.63 36.80
C SER A 200 -0.80 16.89 37.16
N PRO A 201 -1.16 18.12 37.65
CA PRO A 201 -2.53 18.49 37.94
C PRO A 201 -3.39 18.51 36.68
N GLY A 202 -4.70 18.17 36.81
CA GLY A 202 -5.69 18.23 35.73
C GLY A 202 -6.35 16.90 35.40
N PRO A 203 -7.14 16.81 34.30
CA PRO A 203 -7.92 15.63 33.96
C PRO A 203 -7.01 14.47 33.50
N VAL A 204 -7.47 13.23 33.75
CA VAL A 204 -6.77 12.00 33.35
C VAL A 204 -6.85 11.79 31.84
N PHE A 205 -8.01 12.08 31.26
CA PHE A 205 -8.26 11.89 29.83
C PHE A 205 -8.13 13.21 29.08
N TYR A 206 -7.53 13.10 27.91
CA TYR A 206 -7.47 14.14 26.89
C TYR A 206 -8.45 13.81 25.76
N ARG A 207 -9.15 14.82 25.27
CA ARG A 207 -10.10 14.68 24.16
C ARG A 207 -9.77 15.69 23.07
N GLN A 208 -9.88 15.27 21.82
CA GLN A 208 -9.59 16.12 20.68
C GLN A 208 -10.49 15.77 19.50
N VAL A 209 -10.92 16.77 18.75
CA VAL A 209 -11.69 16.55 17.51
C VAL A 209 -10.80 15.97 16.43
N ARG A 210 -11.27 14.92 15.79
CA ARG A 210 -10.63 14.24 14.65
C ARG A 210 -11.63 14.02 13.54
N VAL A 211 -11.10 13.86 12.29
CA VAL A 211 -11.93 13.54 11.12
C VAL A 211 -12.08 12.03 11.01
N GLY A 212 -13.33 11.57 10.93
CA GLY A 212 -13.70 10.17 10.86
C GLY A 212 -14.30 9.75 9.53
N LEU A 213 -15.17 8.73 9.59
CA LEU A 213 -15.85 8.15 8.42
C LEU A 213 -16.63 9.23 7.65
N ARG A 214 -16.44 9.29 6.33
CA ARG A 214 -17.08 10.26 5.42
C ARG A 214 -16.83 11.73 5.80
N GLY A 215 -15.67 12.00 6.39
CA GLY A 215 -15.30 13.36 6.80
C GLY A 215 -16.02 13.88 8.06
N ARG A 216 -16.83 13.06 8.75
CA ARG A 216 -17.57 13.48 9.95
C ARG A 216 -16.63 13.65 11.13
N PRO A 217 -16.63 14.78 11.83
CA PRO A 217 -15.82 14.96 13.01
C PRO A 217 -16.34 14.10 14.18
N TYR A 218 -15.40 13.61 15.00
CA TYR A 218 -15.70 12.90 16.23
C TYR A 218 -14.65 13.23 17.30
N MET A 219 -14.94 12.90 18.58
CA MET A 219 -14.07 13.18 19.70
C MET A 219 -13.24 11.95 20.06
N ILE A 220 -11.92 11.99 19.75
CA ILE A 220 -11.01 10.91 20.13
C ILE A 220 -10.64 10.98 21.62
N TRP A 221 -10.53 9.83 22.28
CA TRP A 221 -10.15 9.70 23.67
C TRP A 221 -8.73 9.20 23.81
N LYS A 222 -7.93 9.85 24.66
CA LYS A 222 -6.57 9.43 25.02
C LYS A 222 -6.30 9.64 26.50
N PHE A 223 -5.32 8.95 27.05
CA PHE A 223 -4.73 9.41 28.31
C PHE A 223 -3.95 10.69 28.07
N ARG A 224 -4.00 11.59 29.04
CA ARG A 224 -3.22 12.81 28.99
C ARG A 224 -1.73 12.49 29.12
N SER A 225 -0.96 12.81 28.12
CA SER A 225 0.49 12.63 28.04
C SER A 225 1.26 13.95 27.97
N MET A 226 0.54 15.07 27.89
CA MET A 226 1.10 16.42 27.85
C MET A 226 0.60 17.27 29.00
N ARG A 227 1.32 18.34 29.32
CA ARG A 227 0.90 19.35 30.30
C ARG A 227 -0.36 20.05 29.82
N GLN A 228 -1.13 20.64 30.78
CA GLN A 228 -2.44 21.22 30.47
C GLN A 228 -2.37 22.42 29.53
N ASP A 229 -1.25 23.11 29.49
CA ASP A 229 -0.98 24.29 28.65
C ASP A 229 -0.31 23.98 27.31
N ALA A 230 -0.19 22.70 26.94
CA ALA A 230 0.55 22.25 25.77
C ALA A 230 0.03 22.79 24.42
N GLU A 231 -1.23 23.23 24.34
CA GLU A 231 -1.85 23.74 23.12
C GLU A 231 -2.17 25.25 23.14
N LYS A 232 -1.61 26.01 24.09
CA LYS A 232 -1.82 27.47 24.15
C LYS A 232 -1.37 28.20 22.87
N SER A 233 -0.37 27.68 22.15
CA SER A 233 0.13 28.24 20.89
C SER A 233 -0.59 27.68 19.66
N GLY A 234 -1.74 27.05 19.84
CA GLY A 234 -2.53 26.44 18.74
C GLY A 234 -2.12 25.02 18.35
N PRO A 235 -2.77 24.50 17.29
CA PRO A 235 -2.54 23.14 16.79
C PRO A 235 -1.14 23.02 16.18
N GLN A 236 -0.33 22.12 16.73
CA GLN A 236 1.00 21.81 16.19
C GLN A 236 1.12 20.29 15.96
N TRP A 237 1.93 19.92 14.99
CA TRP A 237 2.34 18.54 14.80
C TRP A 237 3.26 18.11 15.95
N ALA A 238 3.18 16.83 16.34
CA ALA A 238 4.05 16.31 17.38
C ALA A 238 5.52 16.33 16.89
N GLN A 239 6.40 16.85 17.74
CA GLN A 239 7.85 16.91 17.48
C GLN A 239 8.57 15.80 18.26
N ALA A 240 9.73 15.39 17.73
CA ALA A 240 10.64 14.56 18.50
C ALA A 240 11.15 15.38 19.72
N ASN A 241 11.16 14.77 20.91
CA ASN A 241 11.55 15.44 22.18
C ASN A 241 10.71 16.68 22.54
N ASP A 242 9.39 16.59 22.33
CA ASP A 242 8.44 17.66 22.62
C ASP A 242 8.44 18.01 24.12
N SER A 243 8.89 19.21 24.48
CA SER A 243 8.99 19.70 25.85
C SER A 243 7.65 19.79 26.59
N ARG A 244 6.54 19.73 25.88
CA ARG A 244 5.18 19.74 26.42
C ARG A 244 4.78 18.41 27.06
N VAL A 245 5.53 17.33 26.77
CA VAL A 245 5.25 15.98 27.27
C VAL A 245 5.65 15.87 28.73
N SER A 246 4.76 15.32 29.59
CA SER A 246 5.04 15.06 30.99
C SER A 246 5.95 13.83 31.16
N ARG A 247 6.52 13.60 32.37
CA ARG A 247 7.42 12.46 32.63
C ARG A 247 6.68 11.12 32.43
N VAL A 248 5.53 10.97 33.03
CA VAL A 248 4.67 9.79 32.82
C VAL A 248 4.18 9.75 31.38
N GLY A 249 3.81 10.89 30.81
CA GLY A 249 3.37 11.02 29.42
C GLY A 249 4.39 10.51 28.40
N TRP A 250 5.68 10.69 28.65
CA TRP A 250 6.75 10.16 27.80
C TRP A 250 6.69 8.61 27.72
N TRP A 251 6.54 7.96 28.86
CA TRP A 251 6.39 6.50 28.92
C TRP A 251 5.12 6.03 28.24
N LEU A 252 3.99 6.72 28.47
CA LEU A 252 2.72 6.38 27.83
C LEU A 252 2.79 6.47 26.31
N ARG A 253 3.44 7.50 25.78
CA ARG A 253 3.62 7.68 24.33
C ARG A 253 4.57 6.66 23.73
N LYS A 254 5.70 6.40 24.40
CA LYS A 254 6.68 5.40 23.95
C LYS A 254 6.08 4.00 23.85
N THR A 255 5.17 3.64 24.75
CA THR A 255 4.49 2.34 24.80
C THR A 255 3.13 2.35 24.10
N ARG A 256 2.70 3.50 23.54
CA ARG A 256 1.36 3.68 22.93
C ARG A 256 0.20 3.44 23.89
N ILE A 257 0.43 3.37 25.20
CA ILE A 257 -0.60 3.18 26.22
C ILE A 257 -1.56 4.37 26.26
N ASP A 258 -1.06 5.57 25.92
CA ASP A 258 -1.90 6.78 25.82
C ASP A 258 -3.06 6.64 24.82
N GLU A 259 -2.98 5.74 23.86
CA GLU A 259 -3.99 5.51 22.83
C GLU A 259 -5.04 4.44 23.20
N LEU A 260 -4.84 3.66 24.29
CA LEU A 260 -5.79 2.61 24.71
C LEU A 260 -7.23 3.09 24.96
N PRO A 261 -7.48 4.32 25.49
CA PRO A 261 -8.86 4.81 25.63
C PRO A 261 -9.63 4.94 24.30
N GLN A 262 -8.96 4.93 23.15
CA GLN A 262 -9.62 4.90 21.83
C GLN A 262 -10.47 3.65 21.62
N LEU A 263 -10.26 2.58 22.39
CA LEU A 263 -11.15 1.40 22.37
C LEU A 263 -12.60 1.77 22.67
N VAL A 264 -12.85 2.84 23.43
CA VAL A 264 -14.20 3.39 23.66
C VAL A 264 -14.77 3.96 22.35
N ASN A 265 -13.94 4.64 21.52
CA ASN A 265 -14.38 5.12 20.21
C ASN A 265 -14.67 3.96 19.25
N VAL A 266 -13.90 2.87 19.36
CA VAL A 266 -14.18 1.65 18.59
C VAL A 266 -15.53 1.06 18.98
N LEU A 267 -15.84 0.93 20.28
CA LEU A 267 -17.15 0.44 20.74
C LEU A 267 -18.31 1.32 20.28
N LYS A 268 -18.14 2.65 20.30
CA LYS A 268 -19.14 3.61 19.79
C LYS A 268 -19.32 3.52 18.26
N GLY A 269 -18.39 2.90 17.53
CA GLY A 269 -18.42 2.81 16.07
C GLY A 269 -17.87 4.04 15.34
N GLU A 270 -17.23 4.94 16.04
CA GLU A 270 -16.53 6.12 15.51
C GLU A 270 -15.18 5.71 14.89
N MET A 271 -14.55 4.66 15.44
CA MET A 271 -13.30 4.06 15.01
C MET A 271 -13.43 2.55 14.73
N SER A 272 -12.38 1.98 14.19
CA SER A 272 -12.09 0.56 14.04
C SER A 272 -10.75 0.24 14.71
N LEU A 273 -10.47 -1.02 15.02
CA LEU A 273 -9.13 -1.41 15.46
C LEU A 273 -8.10 -1.13 14.39
N VAL A 274 -8.42 -1.44 13.12
CA VAL A 274 -7.54 -1.25 11.97
C VAL A 274 -8.16 -0.30 10.95
N GLY A 275 -7.42 0.74 10.57
CA GLY A 275 -7.82 1.73 9.58
C GLY A 275 -6.79 2.87 9.44
N PRO A 276 -7.01 3.84 8.55
CA PRO A 276 -6.19 5.03 8.47
C PRO A 276 -6.15 5.81 9.79
N ARG A 277 -4.99 6.35 10.15
CA ARG A 277 -4.86 7.16 11.38
C ARG A 277 -5.68 8.45 11.25
N PRO A 278 -6.54 8.81 12.24
CA PRO A 278 -7.36 10.02 12.16
C PRO A 278 -6.51 11.28 12.35
N GLU A 279 -6.75 12.28 11.51
CA GLU A 279 -6.08 13.57 11.57
C GLU A 279 -7.01 14.68 12.09
N ARG A 280 -6.42 15.81 12.51
CA ARG A 280 -7.16 17.01 12.98
C ARG A 280 -7.82 17.70 11.80
N PRO A 281 -9.02 18.31 11.95
CA PRO A 281 -9.71 19.00 10.84
C PRO A 281 -8.84 20.03 10.15
N VAL A 282 -8.08 20.83 10.88
CA VAL A 282 -7.19 21.87 10.32
C VAL A 282 -6.17 21.25 9.36
N PHE A 283 -5.50 20.18 9.76
CA PHE A 283 -4.53 19.50 8.90
C PHE A 283 -5.19 18.79 7.71
N VAL A 284 -6.39 18.25 7.90
CA VAL A 284 -7.14 17.62 6.78
C VAL A 284 -7.46 18.64 5.71
N GLU A 285 -7.85 19.87 6.06
CA GLU A 285 -8.13 20.94 5.10
C GLU A 285 -6.89 21.35 4.29
N GLU A 286 -5.73 21.45 4.95
CA GLU A 286 -4.46 21.76 4.29
C GLU A 286 -4.03 20.61 3.36
N LEU A 287 -4.05 19.36 3.88
CA LEU A 287 -3.60 18.19 3.13
C LEU A 287 -4.51 17.85 1.94
N ARG A 288 -5.81 18.10 2.07
CA ARG A 288 -6.78 17.94 0.96
C ARG A 288 -6.47 18.85 -0.23
N LYS A 289 -5.98 20.06 0.04
CA LYS A 289 -5.61 21.01 -1.01
C LYS A 289 -4.29 20.63 -1.69
N ALA A 290 -3.39 20.04 -0.92
CA ALA A 290 -2.02 19.75 -1.36
C ALA A 290 -1.84 18.36 -1.98
N ILE A 291 -2.65 17.37 -1.58
CA ILE A 291 -2.46 15.96 -1.96
C ILE A 291 -3.70 15.44 -2.69
N PRO A 292 -3.57 15.01 -3.96
CA PRO A 292 -4.67 14.42 -4.71
C PRO A 292 -5.25 13.19 -3.98
N TYR A 293 -6.56 13.00 -4.10
CA TYR A 293 -7.28 11.85 -3.54
C TYR A 293 -7.21 11.70 -2.01
N TYR A 294 -6.77 12.73 -1.26
CA TYR A 294 -6.61 12.65 0.19
C TYR A 294 -7.88 12.19 0.91
N ASP A 295 -9.05 12.61 0.45
CA ASP A 295 -10.35 12.28 1.06
C ASP A 295 -10.75 10.80 0.94
N LEU A 296 -10.14 10.04 0.03
CA LEU A 296 -10.43 8.61 -0.10
C LEU A 296 -10.16 7.86 1.20
N ARG A 297 -9.21 8.29 2.01
CA ARG A 297 -8.90 7.69 3.31
C ARG A 297 -10.07 7.76 4.30
N HIS A 298 -10.95 8.75 4.16
CA HIS A 298 -12.13 8.93 5.01
C HIS A 298 -13.32 8.06 4.57
N THR A 299 -13.18 7.29 3.53
CA THR A 299 -14.24 6.38 3.07
C THR A 299 -14.40 5.14 3.98
N VAL A 300 -13.45 4.87 4.87
CA VAL A 300 -13.52 3.85 5.93
C VAL A 300 -13.42 4.49 7.31
N ARG A 301 -13.76 3.74 8.38
CA ARG A 301 -13.51 4.21 9.75
C ARG A 301 -12.02 4.36 9.99
N PRO A 302 -11.60 5.43 10.70
CA PRO A 302 -10.22 5.56 11.15
C PRO A 302 -9.87 4.44 12.12
N GLY A 303 -8.58 4.06 12.18
CA GLY A 303 -8.09 2.98 13.02
C GLY A 303 -7.29 3.45 14.24
N VAL A 304 -7.28 2.64 15.29
CA VAL A 304 -6.31 2.75 16.39
C VAL A 304 -4.91 2.46 15.84
N THR A 305 -4.80 1.40 15.03
CA THR A 305 -3.63 1.10 14.20
C THR A 305 -3.99 1.06 12.72
N GLY A 306 -3.00 1.03 11.83
CA GLY A 306 -3.23 0.99 10.39
C GLY A 306 -2.00 0.60 9.60
N TRP A 307 -2.21 0.29 8.31
CA TRP A 307 -1.14 -0.17 7.43
C TRP A 307 -0.01 0.86 7.30
N ALA A 308 -0.33 2.15 7.16
CA ALA A 308 0.65 3.23 7.18
C ALA A 308 1.45 3.26 8.49
N GLN A 309 0.80 3.06 9.64
CA GLN A 309 1.45 3.12 10.96
C GLN A 309 2.47 1.98 11.19
N VAL A 310 2.25 0.79 10.59
CA VAL A 310 3.15 -0.37 10.74
C VAL A 310 4.18 -0.50 9.61
N ARG A 311 4.09 0.31 8.56
CA ARG A 311 4.98 0.25 7.39
C ARG A 311 5.83 1.50 7.21
N PHE A 312 5.36 2.64 7.67
CA PHE A 312 6.02 3.92 7.51
C PHE A 312 6.45 4.47 8.87
N ARG A 313 7.71 4.89 8.96
CA ARG A 313 8.23 5.50 10.20
C ARG A 313 7.54 6.84 10.44
N TYR A 314 7.56 7.27 11.69
CA TYR A 314 6.94 8.52 12.10
C TYR A 314 7.56 9.70 11.36
N GLY A 315 6.71 10.55 10.80
CA GLY A 315 7.06 11.81 10.16
C GLY A 315 5.92 12.81 10.28
N ALA A 316 6.24 14.09 10.27
CA ALA A 316 5.30 15.19 10.53
C ALA A 316 5.38 16.28 9.44
N SER A 317 5.76 15.89 8.21
CA SER A 317 5.79 16.77 7.04
C SER A 317 4.63 16.47 6.09
N GLN A 318 4.45 17.34 5.10
CA GLN A 318 3.48 17.14 4.02
C GLN A 318 3.88 15.96 3.12
N GLU A 319 5.18 15.77 2.88
CA GLU A 319 5.73 14.63 2.13
C GLU A 319 5.48 13.32 2.87
N ASP A 320 5.58 13.33 4.20
CA ASP A 320 5.21 12.17 5.02
C ASP A 320 3.72 11.87 4.94
N ALA A 321 2.87 12.89 4.92
CA ALA A 321 1.43 12.72 4.76
C ALA A 321 1.08 12.12 3.39
N HIS A 322 1.78 12.56 2.32
CA HIS A 322 1.67 11.99 0.98
C HIS A 322 2.07 10.51 0.97
N SER A 323 3.22 10.19 1.56
CA SER A 323 3.70 8.80 1.67
C SER A 323 2.75 7.92 2.47
N LYS A 324 2.21 8.41 3.61
CA LYS A 324 1.22 7.70 4.43
C LYS A 324 -0.07 7.43 3.65
N LEU A 325 -0.51 8.40 2.83
CA LEU A 325 -1.71 8.23 2.00
C LEU A 325 -1.55 7.08 1.00
N GLN A 326 -0.35 6.88 0.42
CA GLN A 326 -0.09 5.75 -0.47
C GLN A 326 -0.33 4.39 0.22
N TYR A 327 0.08 4.25 1.49
CA TYR A 327 -0.21 3.05 2.29
C TYR A 327 -1.68 2.95 2.70
N ASP A 328 -2.32 4.07 3.04
CA ASP A 328 -3.75 4.10 3.34
C ASP A 328 -4.59 3.67 2.12
N LEU A 329 -4.25 4.14 0.92
CA LEU A 329 -4.94 3.74 -0.32
C LEU A 329 -4.73 2.26 -0.66
N TYR A 330 -3.52 1.73 -0.42
CA TYR A 330 -3.27 0.29 -0.54
C TYR A 330 -4.17 -0.51 0.40
N TYR A 331 -4.29 -0.08 1.65
CA TYR A 331 -5.19 -0.71 2.63
C TYR A 331 -6.65 -0.67 2.15
N LEU A 332 -7.12 0.48 1.67
CA LEU A 332 -8.48 0.64 1.15
C LEU A 332 -8.77 -0.27 -0.04
N LYS A 333 -7.82 -0.40 -0.95
CA LYS A 333 -7.93 -1.25 -2.14
C LYS A 333 -7.99 -2.73 -1.79
N ASN A 334 -7.18 -3.16 -0.82
CA ASN A 334 -6.98 -4.56 -0.42
C ASN A 334 -7.67 -4.93 0.90
N LEU A 335 -8.70 -4.18 1.30
CA LEU A 335 -9.40 -4.34 2.58
C LEU A 335 -9.90 -5.77 2.74
N SER A 336 -9.34 -6.47 3.72
CA SER A 336 -9.69 -7.85 4.05
C SER A 336 -9.39 -8.15 5.51
N PHE A 337 -10.11 -9.14 6.08
CA PHE A 337 -9.87 -9.59 7.44
C PHE A 337 -8.44 -10.12 7.64
N ILE A 338 -7.89 -10.79 6.64
CA ILE A 338 -6.50 -11.29 6.68
C ILE A 338 -5.50 -10.13 6.76
N LEU A 339 -5.72 -9.05 6.01
CA LEU A 339 -4.86 -7.86 6.09
C LEU A 339 -4.97 -7.19 7.46
N ASP A 340 -6.18 -7.10 8.03
CA ASP A 340 -6.37 -6.58 9.38
C ASP A 340 -5.59 -7.40 10.41
N MET A 341 -5.66 -8.72 10.36
CA MET A 341 -4.88 -9.60 11.27
C MET A 341 -3.37 -9.42 11.10
N LYS A 342 -2.88 -9.31 9.87
CA LYS A 342 -1.47 -9.00 9.61
C LYS A 342 -1.04 -7.66 10.21
N ILE A 343 -1.90 -6.64 10.14
CA ILE A 343 -1.63 -5.32 10.72
C ILE A 343 -1.61 -5.41 12.24
N LEU A 344 -2.57 -6.09 12.87
CA LEU A 344 -2.62 -6.26 14.32
C LEU A 344 -1.38 -6.99 14.86
N ILE A 345 -0.99 -8.11 14.22
CA ILE A 345 0.22 -8.86 14.61
C ILE A 345 1.47 -7.98 14.48
N ARG A 346 1.60 -7.23 13.39
CA ARG A 346 2.72 -6.29 13.20
C ARG A 346 2.69 -5.16 14.23
N THR A 347 1.52 -4.65 14.60
CA THR A 347 1.39 -3.61 15.63
C THR A 347 1.93 -4.08 16.96
N ILE A 348 1.59 -5.32 17.39
CA ILE A 348 2.13 -5.91 18.61
C ILE A 348 3.66 -5.94 18.55
N ARG A 349 4.23 -6.40 17.43
CA ARG A 349 5.68 -6.44 17.26
C ARG A 349 6.33 -5.05 17.33
N VAL A 350 5.77 -4.07 16.62
CA VAL A 350 6.25 -2.67 16.61
C VAL A 350 6.21 -2.06 18.02
N VAL A 351 5.14 -2.30 18.77
CA VAL A 351 5.00 -1.84 20.16
C VAL A 351 6.00 -2.52 21.09
N MET A 352 6.16 -3.85 21.00
CA MET A 352 7.09 -4.62 21.85
C MET A 352 8.57 -4.30 21.57
N LEU A 353 8.94 -4.05 20.32
CA LEU A 353 10.32 -3.71 19.93
C LEU A 353 10.62 -2.21 20.06
N GLY A 354 9.61 -1.37 20.37
CA GLY A 354 9.76 0.09 20.45
C GLY A 354 10.05 0.76 19.10
N GLU A 355 9.80 0.06 17.99
CA GLU A 355 10.01 0.60 16.65
C GLU A 355 8.91 1.65 16.35
N GLY A 356 9.31 2.90 16.05
CA GLY A 356 8.36 3.97 15.67
C GLY A 356 7.75 4.76 16.84
N ALA A 357 8.28 4.66 18.03
CA ALA A 357 8.00 5.56 19.13
C ALA A 357 9.08 6.67 19.19
N HIS A 358 8.67 7.91 19.03
CA HIS A 358 9.49 9.10 19.27
C HIS A 358 8.78 10.04 20.23
#